data_764f33a7cc78112709909534c4fa0ad4
#
_entry.id   764f33a7cc78112709909534c4fa0ad4
#
_cell.length_a   1.000
_cell.length_b   1.000
_cell.length_c   1.000
_cell.angle_alpha   90.00
_cell.angle_beta   90.00
_cell.angle_gamma   90.00
#
_symmetry.space_group_name_H-M   'P 1'
#
loop_
_entity.id
_entity.type
_entity.pdbx_description
1 polymer ?
#
loop_
_entity_poly.entity_id
_entity_poly.type
_entity_poly.pdbx_seq_one_letter_code
_entity_poly.pdbx_strand_id
1 'polypeptide(L)'
;MMALAKIFSPGGPYQRLLYERSNGRIELDIIGDAFPMADVLEAVGTGKIDMGEAGTPYLSATYPLWAWEAIPGILSEDRFTAIYEQLAIYLDPTVRDIYDKTFREAGAVFLFADIQGDNGAIWSTKRVTTVNDLKGLKLRATAKMVSQSLQMAGASPVTIGAGDFASAVASGVVDGVITGIPYGWDAAKMHTLTSSVTVGPFEPGWTASIIMNAEKFDALPADLQQILREVSDETAWMVASACVDEQQICAWALNEMSDFEYLRFESGEWDKLVEMLEPMRQVWLDDVEASGNPYGPAMLDAIEAAKAEYHAFETHP
;
A
#
# COMPACT_ATOMS: atom_id res chain seq x y z
N MET A 1 -8.92 3.11 8.95
CA MET A 1 -8.44 4.51 9.01
C MET A 1 -8.40 5.11 10.43
N MET A 2 -9.31 4.81 11.34
CA MET A 2 -9.27 5.44 12.68
C MET A 2 -8.06 5.03 13.54
N ALA A 3 -7.54 3.82 13.44
CA ALA A 3 -6.39 3.36 14.23
C ALA A 3 -5.07 3.89 13.67
N LEU A 4 -4.88 3.83 12.34
CA LEU A 4 -3.70 4.33 11.65
C LEU A 4 -3.55 5.85 11.78
N ALA A 5 -4.63 6.62 11.56
CA ALA A 5 -4.60 8.07 11.72
C ALA A 5 -4.17 8.54 13.11
N LYS A 6 -4.35 7.71 14.15
CA LYS A 6 -3.90 8.05 15.50
C LYS A 6 -2.41 7.89 15.72
N ILE A 7 -1.71 7.08 14.93
CA ILE A 7 -0.27 6.88 15.06
C ILE A 7 0.49 8.15 14.67
N PHE A 8 0.04 8.83 13.62
CA PHE A 8 0.65 10.05 13.06
C PHE A 8 -0.07 11.34 13.44
N SER A 9 -1.15 11.28 14.23
CA SER A 9 -1.86 12.48 14.68
C SER A 9 -1.06 13.24 15.75
N PRO A 10 -1.34 14.53 15.97
CA PRO A 10 -0.75 15.27 17.07
C PRO A 10 -0.97 14.55 18.41
N GLY A 11 0.12 14.29 19.14
CA GLY A 11 0.11 13.49 20.38
C GLY A 11 0.11 11.97 20.16
N GLY A 12 0.19 11.49 18.92
CA GLY A 12 0.23 10.09 18.58
C GLY A 12 1.54 9.39 18.99
N PRO A 13 1.58 8.04 18.92
CA PRO A 13 2.73 7.25 19.37
C PRO A 13 4.05 7.65 18.73
N TYR A 14 4.10 7.90 17.42
CA TYR A 14 5.33 8.24 16.72
C TYR A 14 5.96 9.54 17.26
N GLN A 15 5.16 10.61 17.33
CA GLN A 15 5.61 11.90 17.86
C GLN A 15 6.11 11.76 19.32
N ARG A 16 5.33 11.05 20.15
CA ARG A 16 5.64 10.86 21.56
C ARG A 16 6.91 10.05 21.78
N LEU A 17 7.08 8.92 21.07
CA LEU A 17 8.27 8.08 21.20
C LEU A 17 9.55 8.82 20.77
N LEU A 18 9.49 9.59 19.68
CA LEU A 18 10.63 10.42 19.25
C LEU A 18 11.01 11.44 20.33
N TYR A 19 10.02 12.15 20.87
CA TYR A 19 10.25 13.14 21.93
C TYR A 19 10.85 12.50 23.18
N GLU A 20 10.25 11.42 23.69
CA GLU A 20 10.68 10.72 24.90
C GLU A 20 12.09 10.14 24.77
N ARG A 21 12.37 9.39 23.68
CA ARG A 21 13.68 8.73 23.49
C ARG A 21 14.81 9.70 23.18
N SER A 22 14.50 10.81 22.54
CA SER A 22 15.48 11.87 22.28
C SER A 22 15.70 12.81 23.46
N ASN A 23 15.00 12.62 24.60
CA ASN A 23 14.95 13.55 25.73
C ASN A 23 14.53 14.98 25.28
N GLY A 24 13.51 15.06 24.43
CA GLY A 24 12.96 16.30 23.92
C GLY A 24 13.80 16.99 22.82
N ARG A 25 14.84 16.33 22.29
CA ARG A 25 15.67 16.91 21.22
C ARG A 25 15.06 16.74 19.82
N ILE A 26 14.13 15.80 19.64
CA ILE A 26 13.30 15.66 18.44
C ILE A 26 11.86 15.99 18.86
N GLU A 27 11.37 17.08 18.29
CA GLU A 27 9.97 17.50 18.44
C GLU A 27 9.37 17.64 17.04
N LEU A 28 8.25 16.96 16.81
CA LEU A 28 7.53 17.04 15.53
C LEU A 28 6.37 18.03 15.66
N ASP A 29 6.28 18.96 14.73
CA ASP A 29 5.07 19.75 14.50
C ASP A 29 4.29 19.12 13.35
N ILE A 30 3.18 18.46 13.68
CA ILE A 30 2.39 17.68 12.73
C ILE A 30 1.33 18.59 12.10
N ILE A 31 1.45 18.79 10.80
CA ILE A 31 0.51 19.58 9.99
C ILE A 31 -0.26 18.62 9.07
N GLY A 32 -1.56 18.48 9.33
CA GLY A 32 -2.42 17.66 8.47
C GLY A 32 -2.70 18.33 7.13
N ASP A 33 -2.79 17.54 6.07
CA ASP A 33 -3.25 17.93 4.72
C ASP A 33 -2.50 19.14 4.11
N ALA A 34 -1.23 19.35 4.50
CA ALA A 34 -0.42 20.45 3.98
C ALA A 34 -0.11 20.32 2.48
N PHE A 35 0.02 19.07 2.01
CA PHE A 35 0.30 18.71 0.62
C PHE A 35 -0.50 17.47 0.21
N PRO A 36 -0.92 17.36 -1.08
CA PRO A 36 -1.36 16.09 -1.63
C PRO A 36 -0.26 15.02 -1.49
N MET A 37 -0.60 13.77 -1.20
CA MET A 37 0.39 12.69 -0.99
C MET A 37 1.35 12.49 -2.18
N ALA A 38 0.92 12.81 -3.41
CA ALA A 38 1.76 12.77 -4.60
C ALA A 38 2.85 13.85 -4.62
N ASP A 39 2.64 14.97 -3.92
CA ASP A 39 3.53 16.13 -3.93
C ASP A 39 4.49 16.14 -2.71
N VAL A 40 4.26 15.26 -1.74
CA VAL A 40 5.04 15.20 -0.49
C VAL A 40 6.51 14.90 -0.77
N LEU A 41 6.82 14.00 -1.71
CA LEU A 41 8.21 13.68 -2.04
C LEU A 41 8.98 14.92 -2.49
N GLU A 42 8.40 15.74 -3.38
CA GLU A 42 9.02 16.99 -3.82
C GLU A 42 9.16 18.00 -2.67
N ALA A 43 8.12 18.11 -1.84
CA ALA A 43 8.13 19.04 -0.71
C ALA A 43 9.20 18.69 0.32
N VAL A 44 9.38 17.39 0.62
CA VAL A 44 10.45 16.89 1.50
C VAL A 44 11.81 17.03 0.83
N GLY A 45 11.97 16.53 -0.42
CA GLY A 45 13.24 16.55 -1.13
C GLY A 45 13.80 17.96 -1.33
N THR A 46 12.94 18.97 -1.51
CA THR A 46 13.33 20.39 -1.62
C THR A 46 13.45 21.12 -0.28
N GLY A 47 13.16 20.43 0.84
CA GLY A 47 13.27 21.01 2.19
C GLY A 47 12.15 22.00 2.56
N LYS A 48 11.03 22.05 1.81
CA LYS A 48 9.84 22.84 2.17
C LYS A 48 9.21 22.34 3.48
N ILE A 49 9.26 21.02 3.70
CA ILE A 49 8.92 20.37 4.96
C ILE A 49 10.05 19.39 5.32
N ASP A 50 10.19 19.09 6.61
CA ASP A 50 11.30 18.25 7.11
C ASP A 50 11.03 16.79 6.90
N MET A 51 9.80 16.37 7.09
CA MET A 51 9.30 14.98 6.99
C MET A 51 7.91 14.97 6.37
N GLY A 52 7.53 13.83 5.82
CA GLY A 52 6.18 13.67 5.30
C GLY A 52 5.84 12.23 4.95
N GLU A 53 4.56 12.02 4.69
CA GLU A 53 4.00 10.76 4.24
C GLU A 53 3.77 10.83 2.72
N ALA A 54 4.67 10.20 1.96
CA ALA A 54 4.60 10.16 0.50
C ALA A 54 3.84 8.93 0.02
N GLY A 55 2.78 9.13 -0.74
CA GLY A 55 2.02 8.04 -1.36
C GLY A 55 2.77 7.41 -2.52
N THR A 56 3.59 6.39 -2.27
CA THR A 56 4.44 5.75 -3.28
C THR A 56 3.66 5.21 -4.49
N PRO A 57 2.45 4.65 -4.38
CA PRO A 57 1.66 4.24 -5.55
C PRO A 57 1.34 5.38 -6.52
N TYR A 58 1.14 6.60 -6.01
CA TYR A 58 0.91 7.78 -6.88
C TYR A 58 2.16 8.23 -7.63
N LEU A 59 3.33 7.82 -7.20
CA LEU A 59 4.63 8.13 -7.80
C LEU A 59 5.09 7.07 -8.80
N SER A 60 4.33 5.99 -9.00
CA SER A 60 4.69 4.83 -9.80
C SER A 60 4.99 5.12 -11.27
N ALA A 61 4.46 6.21 -11.82
CA ALA A 61 4.78 6.65 -13.18
C ALA A 61 6.22 7.18 -13.32
N THR A 62 6.74 7.83 -12.26
CA THR A 62 8.11 8.39 -12.22
C THR A 62 9.09 7.41 -11.59
N TYR A 63 8.64 6.67 -10.60
CA TYR A 63 9.43 5.71 -9.81
C TYR A 63 8.78 4.32 -9.83
N PRO A 64 8.80 3.61 -10.96
CA PRO A 64 8.10 2.32 -11.10
C PRO A 64 8.64 1.24 -10.13
N LEU A 65 9.87 1.37 -9.65
CA LEU A 65 10.43 0.46 -8.63
C LEU A 65 9.53 0.36 -7.38
N TRP A 66 8.93 1.47 -6.95
CA TRP A 66 8.10 1.52 -5.73
C TRP A 66 6.69 0.97 -5.94
N ALA A 67 6.34 0.57 -7.18
CA ALA A 67 5.04 -0.01 -7.51
C ALA A 67 5.02 -1.54 -7.44
N TRP A 68 6.01 -2.18 -6.83
CA TRP A 68 6.08 -3.65 -6.72
C TRP A 68 4.86 -4.26 -6.04
N GLU A 69 4.24 -3.55 -5.11
CA GLU A 69 3.02 -3.97 -4.41
C GLU A 69 1.81 -4.12 -5.34
N ALA A 70 1.85 -3.51 -6.53
CA ALA A 70 0.82 -3.65 -7.54
C ALA A 70 1.02 -4.88 -8.45
N ILE A 71 2.08 -5.67 -8.24
CA ILE A 71 2.29 -6.94 -8.95
C ILE A 71 1.25 -7.94 -8.41
N PRO A 72 0.33 -8.44 -9.27
CA PRO A 72 -0.69 -9.37 -8.82
C PRO A 72 -0.10 -10.63 -8.19
N GLY A 73 -0.61 -11.03 -7.04
CA GLY A 73 -0.16 -12.24 -6.36
C GLY A 73 1.23 -12.18 -5.75
N ILE A 74 1.89 -11.01 -5.70
CA ILE A 74 3.20 -10.84 -5.05
C ILE A 74 3.11 -11.09 -3.53
N LEU A 75 1.95 -10.85 -2.93
CA LEU A 75 1.63 -11.14 -1.53
C LEU A 75 0.60 -12.26 -1.44
N SER A 76 0.48 -12.85 -0.26
CA SER A 76 -0.45 -13.94 0.04
C SER A 76 -1.92 -13.57 -0.20
N GLU A 77 -2.76 -14.57 -0.53
CA GLU A 77 -4.22 -14.43 -0.61
C GLU A 77 -4.81 -14.00 0.73
N ASP A 78 -4.29 -14.57 1.82
CA ASP A 78 -4.70 -14.17 3.16
C ASP A 78 -4.16 -12.77 3.47
N ARG A 79 -5.07 -11.81 3.58
CA ARG A 79 -4.73 -10.39 3.74
C ARG A 79 -4.01 -10.05 5.04
N PHE A 80 -4.23 -10.84 6.09
CA PHE A 80 -3.54 -10.60 7.36
C PHE A 80 -2.10 -11.06 7.26
N THR A 81 -1.88 -12.22 6.67
CA THR A 81 -0.55 -12.70 6.28
C THR A 81 0.13 -11.70 5.34
N ALA A 82 -0.57 -11.21 4.32
CA ALA A 82 -0.04 -10.22 3.37
C ALA A 82 0.46 -8.93 4.03
N ILE A 83 -0.21 -8.44 5.08
CA ILE A 83 0.23 -7.26 5.84
C ILE A 83 1.57 -7.54 6.55
N TYR A 84 1.72 -8.69 7.16
CA TYR A 84 2.97 -9.06 7.83
C TYR A 84 4.08 -9.45 6.83
N GLU A 85 3.75 -10.01 5.67
CA GLU A 85 4.69 -10.17 4.55
C GLU A 85 5.21 -8.80 4.10
N GLN A 86 4.32 -7.80 3.90
CA GLN A 86 4.75 -6.42 3.58
C GLN A 86 5.70 -5.88 4.64
N LEU A 87 5.35 -6.03 5.93
CA LEU A 87 6.21 -5.58 7.02
C LEU A 87 7.59 -6.26 6.97
N ALA A 88 7.65 -7.58 6.79
CA ALA A 88 8.91 -8.32 6.69
C ALA A 88 9.75 -7.82 5.49
N ILE A 89 9.12 -7.59 4.33
CA ILE A 89 9.77 -7.05 3.14
C ILE A 89 10.35 -5.66 3.42
N TYR A 90 9.58 -4.75 4.00
CA TYR A 90 10.07 -3.39 4.30
C TYR A 90 11.10 -3.33 5.44
N LEU A 91 11.17 -4.36 6.29
CA LEU A 91 12.21 -4.50 7.30
C LEU A 91 13.46 -5.21 6.78
N ASP A 92 13.40 -5.87 5.62
CA ASP A 92 14.55 -6.54 5.02
C ASP A 92 15.69 -5.53 4.73
N PRO A 93 16.93 -5.83 5.13
CA PRO A 93 18.05 -4.88 4.95
C PRO A 93 18.33 -4.53 3.49
N THR A 94 18.13 -5.46 2.55
CA THR A 94 18.37 -5.23 1.12
C THR A 94 17.31 -4.32 0.54
N VAL A 95 16.03 -4.56 0.87
CA VAL A 95 14.92 -3.70 0.46
C VAL A 95 15.11 -2.29 1.00
N ARG A 96 15.46 -2.15 2.27
CA ARG A 96 15.74 -0.85 2.89
C ARG A 96 16.89 -0.10 2.22
N ASP A 97 17.98 -0.78 1.91
CA ASP A 97 19.11 -0.19 1.21
C ASP A 97 18.71 0.32 -0.19
N ILE A 98 17.91 -0.46 -0.92
CA ILE A 98 17.37 -0.05 -2.22
C ILE A 98 16.44 1.16 -2.08
N TYR A 99 15.54 1.16 -1.09
CA TYR A 99 14.63 2.29 -0.82
C TYR A 99 15.42 3.54 -0.42
N ASP A 100 16.38 3.42 0.51
CA ASP A 100 17.18 4.56 0.94
C ASP A 100 17.97 5.18 -0.23
N LYS A 101 18.59 4.34 -1.09
CA LYS A 101 19.29 4.82 -2.29
C LYS A 101 18.37 5.56 -3.24
N THR A 102 17.21 4.99 -3.55
CA THR A 102 16.30 5.59 -4.54
C THR A 102 15.59 6.84 -4.01
N PHE A 103 15.26 6.90 -2.71
CA PHE A 103 14.74 8.12 -2.09
C PHE A 103 15.79 9.22 -1.99
N ARG A 104 17.06 8.87 -1.76
CA ARG A 104 18.17 9.86 -1.74
C ARG A 104 18.37 10.53 -3.08
N GLU A 105 18.12 9.86 -4.20
CA GLU A 105 18.11 10.47 -5.53
C GLU A 105 17.08 11.59 -5.66
N ALA A 106 15.98 11.49 -4.89
CA ALA A 106 14.93 12.52 -4.80
C ALA A 106 15.12 13.49 -3.61
N GLY A 107 16.29 13.48 -2.94
CA GLY A 107 16.60 14.35 -1.80
C GLY A 107 15.94 13.94 -0.48
N ALA A 108 15.49 12.71 -0.35
CA ALA A 108 14.84 12.20 0.86
C ALA A 108 15.55 10.96 1.42
N VAL A 109 15.29 10.63 2.68
CA VAL A 109 15.67 9.39 3.36
C VAL A 109 14.41 8.63 3.66
N PHE A 110 14.36 7.35 3.31
CA PHE A 110 13.30 6.45 3.71
C PHE A 110 13.42 6.11 5.19
N LEU A 111 12.39 6.32 5.97
CA LEU A 111 12.36 5.97 7.38
C LEU A 111 11.64 4.65 7.60
N PHE A 112 10.40 4.54 7.16
CA PHE A 112 9.62 3.30 7.24
C PHE A 112 8.37 3.35 6.36
N ALA A 113 7.75 2.18 6.21
CA ALA A 113 6.52 1.98 5.46
C ALA A 113 5.28 2.15 6.36
N ASP A 114 4.39 3.06 5.98
CA ASP A 114 3.03 3.14 6.51
C ASP A 114 2.14 2.17 5.70
N ILE A 115 2.05 0.94 6.19
CA ILE A 115 1.33 -0.15 5.53
C ILE A 115 -0.16 0.05 5.74
N GLN A 116 -0.89 0.27 4.66
CA GLN A 116 -2.35 0.46 4.67
C GLN A 116 -3.11 -0.80 4.19
N GLY A 117 -2.38 -1.88 3.94
CA GLY A 117 -2.89 -3.19 3.61
C GLY A 117 -3.26 -3.36 2.15
N ASP A 118 -4.18 -4.28 1.89
CA ASP A 118 -4.69 -4.62 0.57
C ASP A 118 -5.53 -3.49 -0.01
N ASN A 119 -5.22 -3.10 -1.25
CA ASN A 119 -6.00 -2.15 -2.05
C ASN A 119 -6.67 -2.84 -3.27
N GLY A 120 -6.53 -4.15 -3.41
CA GLY A 120 -7.01 -4.94 -4.54
C GLY A 120 -8.45 -5.44 -4.42
N ALA A 121 -9.20 -5.03 -3.41
CA ALA A 121 -10.57 -5.45 -3.24
C ALA A 121 -11.50 -4.88 -4.32
N ILE A 122 -12.36 -5.74 -4.89
CA ILE A 122 -13.31 -5.43 -5.96
C ILE A 122 -14.65 -5.10 -5.32
N TRP A 123 -14.98 -3.84 -5.15
CA TRP A 123 -16.31 -3.37 -4.77
C TRP A 123 -17.17 -3.30 -6.02
N SER A 124 -18.25 -4.08 -6.09
CA SER A 124 -19.03 -4.22 -7.32
C SER A 124 -20.54 -4.25 -7.07
N THR A 125 -21.28 -3.73 -8.05
CA THR A 125 -22.75 -3.90 -8.15
C THR A 125 -23.16 -5.27 -8.65
N LYS A 126 -22.16 -6.10 -9.05
CA LYS A 126 -22.34 -7.47 -9.52
C LYS A 126 -21.46 -8.40 -8.70
N ARG A 127 -21.96 -9.61 -8.45
CA ARG A 127 -21.19 -10.65 -7.77
C ARG A 127 -19.99 -11.06 -8.61
N VAL A 128 -18.79 -11.11 -7.98
CA VAL A 128 -17.53 -11.51 -8.60
C VAL A 128 -16.89 -12.58 -7.73
N THR A 129 -16.89 -13.83 -8.17
CA THR A 129 -16.30 -14.98 -7.46
C THR A 129 -15.47 -15.88 -8.37
N THR A 130 -15.52 -15.65 -9.67
CA THR A 130 -14.73 -16.38 -10.67
C THR A 130 -14.02 -15.41 -11.62
N VAL A 131 -12.96 -15.89 -12.28
CA VAL A 131 -12.29 -15.12 -13.33
C VAL A 131 -13.26 -14.74 -14.46
N ASN A 132 -14.24 -15.59 -14.73
CA ASN A 132 -15.22 -15.33 -15.79
C ASN A 132 -16.15 -14.14 -15.47
N ASP A 133 -16.40 -13.86 -14.19
CA ASP A 133 -17.25 -12.73 -13.76
C ASP A 133 -16.60 -11.36 -14.03
N LEU A 134 -15.28 -11.34 -14.22
CA LEU A 134 -14.54 -10.12 -14.56
C LEU A 134 -14.77 -9.69 -16.01
N LYS A 135 -15.18 -10.59 -16.91
CA LYS A 135 -15.28 -10.31 -18.35
C LYS A 135 -16.25 -9.18 -18.65
N GLY A 136 -15.72 -8.11 -19.24
CA GLY A 136 -16.49 -6.92 -19.63
C GLY A 136 -16.95 -6.06 -18.46
N LEU A 137 -16.63 -6.41 -17.22
CA LEU A 137 -16.96 -5.61 -16.04
C LEU A 137 -16.20 -4.28 -16.08
N LYS A 138 -16.90 -3.17 -16.02
CA LYS A 138 -16.28 -1.84 -15.99
C LYS A 138 -15.83 -1.53 -14.57
N LEU A 139 -14.53 -1.54 -14.35
CA LEU A 139 -13.92 -1.31 -13.04
C LEU A 139 -13.03 -0.08 -13.03
N ARG A 140 -13.20 0.76 -12.04
CA ARG A 140 -12.24 1.84 -11.79
C ARG A 140 -10.93 1.23 -11.32
N ALA A 141 -9.83 1.65 -11.95
CA ALA A 141 -8.47 1.29 -11.56
C ALA A 141 -7.75 2.47 -10.88
N THR A 142 -6.85 2.15 -9.96
CA THR A 142 -6.04 3.10 -9.19
C THR A 142 -4.85 3.61 -9.98
N ALA A 143 -4.16 2.71 -10.70
CA ALA A 143 -2.89 2.96 -11.38
C ALA A 143 -2.77 2.19 -12.70
N LYS A 144 -1.72 2.48 -13.48
CA LYS A 144 -1.43 1.86 -14.78
C LYS A 144 -1.38 0.33 -14.68
N MET A 145 -0.63 -0.21 -13.71
CA MET A 145 -0.46 -1.66 -13.54
C MET A 145 -1.77 -2.36 -13.19
N VAL A 146 -2.57 -1.77 -12.31
CA VAL A 146 -3.91 -2.28 -11.97
C VAL A 146 -4.82 -2.30 -13.20
N SER A 147 -4.78 -1.23 -14.03
CA SER A 147 -5.53 -1.19 -15.30
C SER A 147 -5.11 -2.30 -16.25
N GLN A 148 -3.81 -2.53 -16.42
CA GLN A 148 -3.28 -3.59 -17.28
C GLN A 148 -3.67 -4.99 -16.77
N SER A 149 -3.59 -5.21 -15.46
CA SER A 149 -4.00 -6.47 -14.81
C SER A 149 -5.50 -6.75 -15.01
N LEU A 150 -6.35 -5.75 -14.81
CA LEU A 150 -7.79 -5.86 -15.04
C LEU A 150 -8.10 -6.16 -16.52
N GLN A 151 -7.41 -5.49 -17.45
CA GLN A 151 -7.58 -5.74 -18.88
C GLN A 151 -7.16 -7.17 -19.26
N MET A 152 -6.05 -7.66 -18.70
CA MET A 152 -5.58 -9.04 -18.91
C MET A 152 -6.57 -10.06 -18.35
N ALA A 153 -7.23 -9.76 -17.22
CA ALA A 153 -8.30 -10.57 -16.64
C ALA A 153 -9.63 -10.46 -17.43
N GLY A 154 -9.70 -9.65 -18.48
CA GLY A 154 -10.87 -9.50 -19.34
C GLY A 154 -11.87 -8.42 -18.88
N ALA A 155 -11.57 -7.66 -17.85
CA ALA A 155 -12.37 -6.51 -17.44
C ALA A 155 -12.12 -5.29 -18.34
N SER A 156 -12.94 -4.26 -18.17
CA SER A 156 -12.85 -2.98 -18.87
C SER A 156 -12.45 -1.89 -17.87
N PRO A 157 -11.15 -1.65 -17.64
CA PRO A 157 -10.70 -0.66 -16.68
C PRO A 157 -11.00 0.76 -17.12
N VAL A 158 -11.34 1.61 -16.13
CA VAL A 158 -11.55 3.06 -16.33
C VAL A 158 -10.71 3.80 -15.28
N THR A 159 -9.87 4.73 -15.70
CA THR A 159 -9.07 5.55 -14.78
C THR A 159 -9.90 6.70 -14.25
N ILE A 160 -10.17 6.71 -12.96
CA ILE A 160 -10.94 7.75 -12.26
C ILE A 160 -10.25 8.09 -10.95
N GLY A 161 -10.12 9.37 -10.63
CA GLY A 161 -9.51 9.85 -9.39
C GLY A 161 -10.23 9.38 -8.13
N ALA A 162 -9.52 9.39 -7.00
CA ALA A 162 -10.07 8.92 -5.73
C ALA A 162 -11.30 9.74 -5.25
N GLY A 163 -11.39 11.04 -5.60
CA GLY A 163 -12.53 11.88 -5.24
C GLY A 163 -13.81 11.60 -6.03
N ASP A 164 -13.72 10.96 -7.21
CA ASP A 164 -14.81 10.87 -8.17
C ASP A 164 -15.42 9.47 -8.32
N PHE A 165 -14.73 8.42 -7.85
CA PHE A 165 -15.15 7.06 -8.16
C PHE A 165 -16.48 6.66 -7.52
N ALA A 166 -16.81 7.18 -6.33
CA ALA A 166 -18.09 6.90 -5.70
C ALA A 166 -19.28 7.43 -6.54
N SER A 167 -19.12 8.65 -7.10
CA SER A 167 -20.12 9.22 -8.00
C SER A 167 -20.21 8.47 -9.33
N ALA A 168 -19.09 7.93 -9.84
CA ALA A 168 -19.06 7.13 -11.05
C ALA A 168 -19.79 5.79 -10.88
N VAL A 169 -19.70 5.14 -9.71
CA VAL A 169 -20.51 3.96 -9.39
C VAL A 169 -21.97 4.32 -9.25
N ALA A 170 -22.30 5.37 -8.48
CA ALA A 170 -23.68 5.80 -8.26
C ALA A 170 -24.41 6.17 -9.57
N SER A 171 -23.69 6.71 -10.56
CA SER A 171 -24.24 7.07 -11.88
C SER A 171 -24.19 5.93 -12.91
N GLY A 172 -23.61 4.76 -12.57
CA GLY A 172 -23.49 3.61 -13.47
C GLY A 172 -22.45 3.80 -14.59
N VAL A 173 -21.53 4.75 -14.45
CA VAL A 173 -20.39 4.91 -15.38
C VAL A 173 -19.46 3.71 -15.28
N VAL A 174 -19.26 3.19 -14.05
CA VAL A 174 -18.54 1.94 -13.79
C VAL A 174 -19.42 0.98 -12.99
N ASP A 175 -19.21 -0.32 -13.14
CA ASP A 175 -19.88 -1.37 -12.38
C ASP A 175 -19.30 -1.54 -10.97
N GLY A 176 -18.08 -1.01 -10.75
CA GLY A 176 -17.39 -1.14 -9.47
C GLY A 176 -16.02 -0.47 -9.47
N VAL A 177 -15.30 -0.65 -8.37
CA VAL A 177 -13.99 -0.02 -8.15
C VAL A 177 -13.02 -1.01 -7.52
N ILE A 178 -11.72 -0.86 -7.83
CA ILE A 178 -10.65 -1.47 -7.06
C ILE A 178 -10.23 -0.47 -5.99
N THR A 179 -10.34 -0.87 -4.72
CA THR A 179 -9.87 -0.08 -3.58
C THR A 179 -9.86 -0.91 -2.31
N GLY A 180 -9.07 -0.49 -1.32
CA GLY A 180 -8.95 -1.15 -0.02
C GLY A 180 -10.27 -1.23 0.74
N ILE A 181 -10.43 -2.27 1.54
CA ILE A 181 -11.65 -2.49 2.31
C ILE A 181 -11.89 -1.39 3.34
N PRO A 182 -10.90 -1.00 4.19
CA PRO A 182 -11.13 0.08 5.15
C PRO A 182 -11.51 1.40 4.49
N TYR A 183 -10.81 1.78 3.41
CA TYR A 183 -11.14 3.01 2.67
C TYR A 183 -12.53 2.94 2.01
N GLY A 184 -12.83 1.83 1.36
CA GLY A 184 -14.14 1.61 0.73
C GLY A 184 -15.29 1.60 1.74
N TRP A 185 -15.07 1.02 2.92
CA TRP A 185 -16.05 0.98 4.00
C TRP A 185 -16.24 2.36 4.65
N ASP A 186 -15.17 2.97 5.14
CA ASP A 186 -15.26 4.14 6.01
C ASP A 186 -15.31 5.47 5.23
N ALA A 187 -14.35 5.71 4.34
CA ALA A 187 -14.26 6.99 3.64
C ALA A 187 -15.22 7.07 2.44
N ALA A 188 -15.23 6.05 1.57
CA ALA A 188 -15.97 6.07 0.33
C ALA A 188 -17.40 5.52 0.45
N LYS A 189 -17.76 4.88 1.58
CA LYS A 189 -19.07 4.28 1.84
C LYS A 189 -19.57 3.37 0.71
N MET A 190 -18.66 2.61 0.10
CA MET A 190 -18.95 1.77 -1.08
C MET A 190 -20.02 0.72 -0.82
N HIS A 191 -20.15 0.22 0.41
CA HIS A 191 -21.22 -0.69 0.83
C HIS A 191 -22.64 -0.12 0.61
N THR A 192 -22.79 1.19 0.44
CA THR A 192 -24.08 1.82 0.11
C THR A 192 -24.32 1.95 -1.39
N LEU A 193 -23.30 1.73 -2.21
CA LEU A 193 -23.32 1.93 -3.67
C LEU A 193 -23.13 0.61 -4.45
N THR A 194 -22.65 -0.42 -3.79
CA THR A 194 -22.36 -1.74 -4.38
C THR A 194 -23.09 -2.83 -3.60
N SER A 195 -23.20 -4.04 -4.14
CA SER A 195 -23.83 -5.17 -3.49
C SER A 195 -22.84 -6.16 -2.88
N SER A 196 -21.57 -6.04 -3.24
CA SER A 196 -20.54 -6.95 -2.78
C SER A 196 -19.14 -6.32 -2.77
N VAL A 197 -18.26 -6.93 -1.99
CA VAL A 197 -16.81 -6.77 -2.08
C VAL A 197 -16.15 -8.14 -2.18
N THR A 198 -15.23 -8.31 -3.15
CA THR A 198 -14.44 -9.52 -3.31
C THR A 198 -12.97 -9.21 -3.10
N VAL A 199 -12.28 -10.00 -2.27
CA VAL A 199 -10.82 -9.92 -2.14
C VAL A 199 -10.19 -10.38 -3.45
N GLY A 200 -9.28 -9.56 -4.02
CA GLY A 200 -8.66 -9.84 -5.30
C GLY A 200 -7.14 -9.58 -5.30
N PRO A 201 -6.39 -10.15 -6.25
CA PRO A 201 -4.93 -10.05 -6.30
C PRO A 201 -4.40 -8.82 -7.04
N PHE A 202 -5.23 -7.85 -7.39
CA PHE A 202 -4.87 -6.78 -8.35
C PHE A 202 -3.91 -5.73 -7.80
N GLU A 203 -3.96 -5.45 -6.53
CA GLU A 203 -3.07 -4.54 -5.80
C GLU A 203 -3.02 -5.04 -4.35
N PRO A 204 -2.30 -6.19 -4.12
CA PRO A 204 -2.35 -6.88 -2.84
C PRO A 204 -1.73 -6.08 -1.68
N GLY A 205 -0.95 -5.04 -1.98
CA GLY A 205 -0.42 -4.11 -1.00
C GLY A 205 -0.61 -2.65 -1.41
N TRP A 206 -0.73 -1.78 -0.42
CA TRP A 206 -0.68 -0.34 -0.59
C TRP A 206 0.03 0.28 0.60
N THR A 207 1.07 1.05 0.31
CA THR A 207 1.94 1.61 1.34
C THR A 207 2.24 3.07 1.01
N ALA A 208 2.19 3.92 2.02
CA ALA A 208 2.84 5.20 1.97
C ALA A 208 4.23 5.10 2.61
N SER A 209 5.16 5.90 2.18
CA SER A 209 6.51 5.96 2.75
C SER A 209 6.64 7.16 3.66
N ILE A 210 7.04 6.95 4.91
CA ILE A 210 7.44 8.03 5.80
C ILE A 210 8.89 8.36 5.47
N ILE A 211 9.11 9.60 5.06
CA ILE A 211 10.39 10.10 4.55
C ILE A 211 10.82 11.38 5.25
N MET A 212 12.12 11.63 5.28
CA MET A 212 12.71 12.85 5.80
C MET A 212 13.64 13.47 4.77
N ASN A 213 13.76 14.81 4.75
CA ASN A 213 14.74 15.50 3.91
C ASN A 213 16.16 14.99 4.20
N ALA A 214 16.90 14.60 3.15
CA ALA A 214 18.20 13.93 3.29
C ALA A 214 19.24 14.81 3.95
N GLU A 215 19.33 16.09 3.57
CA GLU A 215 20.33 17.02 4.16
C GLU A 215 20.05 17.24 5.65
N LYS A 216 18.77 17.35 6.04
CA LYS A 216 18.40 17.53 7.46
C LYS A 216 18.65 16.26 8.26
N PHE A 217 18.38 15.08 7.71
CA PHE A 217 18.70 13.83 8.35
C PHE A 217 20.21 13.68 8.57
N ASP A 218 21.02 13.95 7.54
CA ASP A 218 22.47 13.81 7.58
C ASP A 218 23.13 14.85 8.51
N ALA A 219 22.47 15.99 8.73
CA ALA A 219 22.92 17.03 9.68
C ALA A 219 22.60 16.67 11.15
N LEU A 220 21.74 15.69 11.42
CA LEU A 220 21.47 15.27 12.79
C LEU A 220 22.69 14.59 13.42
N PRO A 221 22.92 14.74 14.74
CA PRO A 221 23.85 13.91 15.48
C PRO A 221 23.55 12.41 15.30
N ALA A 222 24.56 11.57 15.28
CA ALA A 222 24.42 10.14 15.00
C ALA A 222 23.45 9.41 15.94
N ASP A 223 23.40 9.84 17.22
CA ASP A 223 22.47 9.29 18.20
C ASP A 223 21.00 9.64 17.87
N LEU A 224 20.73 10.81 17.31
CA LEU A 224 19.38 11.18 16.87
C LEU A 224 18.97 10.46 15.58
N GLN A 225 19.92 10.26 14.64
CA GLN A 225 19.68 9.42 13.47
C GLN A 225 19.31 7.97 13.88
N GLN A 226 20.03 7.42 14.86
CA GLN A 226 19.74 6.09 15.40
C GLN A 226 18.36 6.03 16.06
N ILE A 227 18.02 7.01 16.91
CA ILE A 227 16.69 7.10 17.56
C ILE A 227 15.58 7.16 16.51
N LEU A 228 15.74 7.97 15.45
CA LEU A 228 14.78 8.04 14.36
C LEU A 228 14.57 6.67 13.70
N ARG A 229 15.63 5.94 13.40
CA ARG A 229 15.57 4.60 12.81
C ARG A 229 14.87 3.60 13.72
N GLU A 230 15.28 3.52 15.00
CA GLU A 230 14.70 2.59 15.98
C GLU A 230 13.21 2.85 16.23
N VAL A 231 12.82 4.12 16.40
CA VAL A 231 11.41 4.49 16.57
C VAL A 231 10.61 4.23 15.30
N SER A 232 11.21 4.42 14.13
CA SER A 232 10.58 4.12 12.84
C SER A 232 10.28 2.63 12.70
N ASP A 233 11.21 1.76 13.07
CA ASP A 233 11.03 0.31 13.04
C ASP A 233 9.91 -0.15 13.99
N GLU A 234 9.92 0.37 15.22
CA GLU A 234 8.85 0.08 16.19
C GLU A 234 7.49 0.58 15.70
N THR A 235 7.48 1.75 15.05
CA THR A 235 6.24 2.32 14.52
C THR A 235 5.72 1.52 13.34
N ALA A 236 6.57 0.98 12.48
CA ALA A 236 6.17 0.10 11.39
C ALA A 236 5.41 -1.14 11.90
N TRP A 237 5.85 -1.75 13.01
CA TRP A 237 5.13 -2.83 13.67
C TRP A 237 3.76 -2.39 14.21
N MET A 238 3.68 -1.21 14.84
CA MET A 238 2.41 -0.68 15.34
C MET A 238 1.43 -0.41 14.20
N VAL A 239 1.92 0.12 13.09
CA VAL A 239 1.12 0.39 11.87
C VAL A 239 0.57 -0.91 11.30
N ALA A 240 1.41 -1.92 11.08
CA ALA A 240 0.97 -3.21 10.55
C ALA A 240 -0.10 -3.87 11.45
N SER A 241 0.12 -3.86 12.77
CA SER A 241 -0.84 -4.40 13.73
C SER A 241 -2.17 -3.63 13.71
N ALA A 242 -2.12 -2.30 13.66
CA ALA A 242 -3.33 -1.47 13.56
C ALA A 242 -4.08 -1.69 12.23
N CYS A 243 -3.34 -1.92 11.14
CA CYS A 243 -3.92 -2.26 9.84
C CYS A 243 -4.66 -3.60 9.89
N VAL A 244 -4.08 -4.63 10.53
CA VAL A 244 -4.75 -5.92 10.73
C VAL A 244 -6.04 -5.75 11.51
N ASP A 245 -6.03 -5.03 12.64
CA ASP A 245 -7.21 -4.78 13.46
C ASP A 245 -8.30 -4.06 12.64
N GLU A 246 -7.94 -3.04 11.88
CA GLU A 246 -8.87 -2.28 11.05
C GLU A 246 -9.49 -3.15 9.94
N GLN A 247 -8.68 -3.97 9.26
CA GLN A 247 -9.15 -4.92 8.25
C GLN A 247 -10.14 -5.92 8.86
N GLN A 248 -9.84 -6.45 10.05
CA GLN A 248 -10.73 -7.40 10.75
C GLN A 248 -12.07 -6.76 11.12
N ILE A 249 -12.04 -5.54 11.68
CA ILE A 249 -13.25 -4.81 12.05
C ILE A 249 -14.13 -4.55 10.83
N CYS A 250 -13.54 -4.07 9.73
CA CYS A 250 -14.28 -3.81 8.49
C CYS A 250 -14.86 -5.10 7.89
N ALA A 251 -14.07 -6.18 7.82
CA ALA A 251 -14.53 -7.47 7.32
C ALA A 251 -15.69 -8.02 8.17
N TRP A 252 -15.57 -7.95 9.49
CA TRP A 252 -16.65 -8.35 10.39
C TRP A 252 -17.91 -7.51 10.16
N ALA A 253 -17.80 -6.19 10.12
CA ALA A 253 -18.94 -5.29 9.92
C ALA A 253 -19.64 -5.57 8.58
N LEU A 254 -18.90 -5.83 7.50
CA LEU A 254 -19.44 -6.18 6.18
C LEU A 254 -20.17 -7.53 6.20
N ASN A 255 -19.65 -8.54 6.92
CA ASN A 255 -20.28 -9.85 7.04
C ASN A 255 -21.60 -9.84 7.85
N GLU A 256 -21.79 -8.87 8.76
CA GLU A 256 -23.03 -8.70 9.53
C GLU A 256 -24.13 -7.99 8.75
N MET A 257 -23.85 -7.44 7.57
CA MET A 257 -24.86 -6.75 6.76
C MET A 257 -25.74 -7.75 6.02
N SER A 258 -27.06 -7.62 6.13
CA SER A 258 -28.02 -8.53 5.49
C SER A 258 -28.11 -8.38 3.97
N ASP A 259 -27.77 -7.20 3.45
CA ASP A 259 -27.98 -6.83 2.04
C ASP A 259 -26.66 -6.59 1.31
N PHE A 260 -25.55 -7.10 1.86
CA PHE A 260 -24.20 -6.94 1.30
C PHE A 260 -23.42 -8.25 1.41
N GLU A 261 -22.66 -8.61 0.37
CA GLU A 261 -21.85 -9.82 0.36
C GLU A 261 -20.35 -9.53 0.48
N TYR A 262 -19.71 -10.06 1.51
CA TYR A 262 -18.25 -10.13 1.61
C TYR A 262 -17.79 -11.46 0.99
N LEU A 263 -17.05 -11.39 -0.13
CA LEU A 263 -16.77 -12.54 -0.99
C LEU A 263 -15.26 -12.81 -1.09
N ARG A 264 -14.97 -14.06 -1.44
CA ARG A 264 -13.66 -14.51 -1.93
C ARG A 264 -13.86 -15.18 -3.28
N PHE A 265 -12.79 -15.35 -4.04
CA PHE A 265 -12.81 -16.18 -5.24
C PHE A 265 -13.13 -17.64 -4.85
N GLU A 266 -13.86 -18.33 -5.70
CA GLU A 266 -14.14 -19.76 -5.53
C GLU A 266 -12.84 -20.57 -5.58
N SER A 267 -12.88 -21.80 -5.05
CA SER A 267 -11.70 -22.66 -4.97
C SER A 267 -11.02 -22.83 -6.34
N GLY A 268 -9.72 -22.51 -6.39
CA GLY A 268 -8.88 -22.54 -7.59
C GLY A 268 -9.04 -21.34 -8.54
N GLU A 269 -10.02 -20.47 -8.34
CA GLU A 269 -10.17 -19.27 -9.19
C GLU A 269 -9.16 -18.17 -8.84
N TRP A 270 -8.73 -18.08 -7.59
CA TRP A 270 -7.62 -17.23 -7.18
C TRP A 270 -6.31 -17.62 -7.90
N ASP A 271 -5.92 -18.88 -7.78
CA ASP A 271 -4.68 -19.39 -8.41
C ASP A 271 -4.70 -19.21 -9.91
N LYS A 272 -5.84 -19.51 -10.55
CA LYS A 272 -6.05 -19.31 -11.98
C LYS A 272 -5.91 -17.83 -12.38
N LEU A 273 -6.41 -16.91 -11.56
CA LEU A 273 -6.28 -15.48 -11.82
C LEU A 273 -4.83 -15.03 -11.64
N VAL A 274 -4.15 -15.46 -10.58
CA VAL A 274 -2.73 -15.15 -10.34
C VAL A 274 -1.85 -15.69 -11.47
N GLU A 275 -2.07 -16.95 -11.91
CA GLU A 275 -1.36 -17.54 -13.05
C GLU A 275 -1.58 -16.74 -14.35
N MET A 276 -2.83 -16.32 -14.61
CA MET A 276 -3.15 -15.46 -15.76
C MET A 276 -2.42 -14.12 -15.72
N LEU A 277 -2.20 -13.56 -14.53
CA LEU A 277 -1.58 -12.26 -14.30
C LEU A 277 -0.06 -12.32 -14.08
N GLU A 278 0.53 -13.52 -14.07
CA GLU A 278 1.99 -13.71 -13.89
C GLU A 278 2.83 -12.81 -14.82
N PRO A 279 2.47 -12.60 -16.12
CA PRO A 279 3.23 -11.72 -16.98
C PRO A 279 3.36 -10.27 -16.50
N MET A 280 2.53 -9.83 -15.54
CA MET A 280 2.61 -8.49 -14.97
C MET A 280 3.90 -8.27 -14.16
N ARG A 281 4.54 -9.33 -13.66
CA ARG A 281 5.87 -9.27 -13.04
C ARG A 281 6.92 -8.77 -14.04
N GLN A 282 6.89 -9.29 -15.27
CA GLN A 282 7.80 -8.83 -16.31
C GLN A 282 7.48 -7.40 -16.77
N VAL A 283 6.21 -7.04 -16.86
CA VAL A 283 5.79 -5.66 -17.17
C VAL A 283 6.36 -4.68 -16.14
N TRP A 284 6.34 -5.03 -14.86
CA TRP A 284 6.96 -4.20 -13.83
C TRP A 284 8.48 -4.10 -13.98
N LEU A 285 9.18 -5.21 -14.26
CA LEU A 285 10.63 -5.20 -14.51
C LEU A 285 10.98 -4.31 -15.72
N ASP A 286 10.23 -4.43 -16.80
CA ASP A 286 10.43 -3.62 -18.01
C ASP A 286 10.21 -2.12 -17.73
N ASP A 287 9.19 -1.76 -16.96
CA ASP A 287 8.92 -0.37 -16.55
C ASP A 287 10.06 0.16 -15.65
N VAL A 288 10.60 -0.66 -14.73
CA VAL A 288 11.74 -0.30 -13.89
C VAL A 288 13.01 -0.09 -14.72
N GLU A 289 13.32 -1.00 -15.64
CA GLU A 289 14.46 -0.89 -16.54
C GLU A 289 14.34 0.35 -17.43
N ALA A 290 13.17 0.58 -18.01
CA ALA A 290 12.90 1.74 -18.86
C ALA A 290 13.06 3.08 -18.11
N SER A 291 12.86 3.11 -16.81
CA SER A 291 13.14 4.29 -15.97
C SER A 291 14.63 4.54 -15.71
N GLY A 292 15.50 3.61 -16.12
CA GLY A 292 16.94 3.64 -15.84
C GLY A 292 17.32 3.14 -14.44
N ASN A 293 16.37 2.61 -13.67
CA ASN A 293 16.63 2.08 -12.34
C ASN A 293 17.18 0.66 -12.42
N PRO A 294 18.37 0.36 -11.86
CA PRO A 294 19.00 -0.95 -11.99
C PRO A 294 18.52 -1.99 -10.94
N TYR A 295 17.69 -1.60 -9.98
CA TYR A 295 17.40 -2.41 -8.80
C TYR A 295 16.22 -3.37 -8.97
N GLY A 296 15.50 -3.38 -10.09
CA GLY A 296 14.30 -4.22 -10.29
C GLY A 296 14.52 -5.69 -9.96
N PRO A 297 15.49 -6.39 -10.58
CA PRO A 297 15.76 -7.80 -10.27
C PRO A 297 16.16 -8.03 -8.81
N ALA A 298 17.07 -7.19 -8.25
CA ALA A 298 17.50 -7.31 -6.86
C ALA A 298 16.36 -7.07 -5.87
N MET A 299 15.44 -6.20 -6.21
CA MET A 299 14.24 -5.93 -5.41
C MET A 299 13.32 -7.16 -5.37
N LEU A 300 13.07 -7.80 -6.52
CA LEU A 300 12.25 -9.02 -6.55
C LEU A 300 12.91 -10.17 -5.76
N ASP A 301 14.19 -10.37 -5.92
CA ASP A 301 14.93 -11.40 -5.17
C ASP A 301 14.85 -11.16 -3.66
N ALA A 302 14.97 -9.89 -3.22
CA ALA A 302 14.88 -9.52 -1.81
C ALA A 302 13.44 -9.70 -1.27
N ILE A 303 12.42 -9.36 -2.06
CA ILE A 303 11.01 -9.59 -1.70
C ILE A 303 10.75 -11.09 -1.47
N GLU A 304 11.15 -11.94 -2.41
CA GLU A 304 10.93 -13.38 -2.27
C GLU A 304 11.73 -13.99 -1.10
N ALA A 305 12.95 -13.51 -0.85
CA ALA A 305 13.75 -13.93 0.30
C ALA A 305 13.11 -13.54 1.62
N ALA A 306 12.65 -12.30 1.77
CA ALA A 306 11.99 -11.80 2.98
C ALA A 306 10.69 -12.56 3.27
N LYS A 307 9.88 -12.85 2.25
CA LYS A 307 8.68 -13.69 2.39
C LYS A 307 9.01 -15.11 2.84
N ALA A 308 10.03 -15.72 2.24
CA ALA A 308 10.46 -17.08 2.61
C ALA A 308 10.93 -17.14 4.07
N GLU A 309 11.66 -16.13 4.54
CA GLU A 309 12.10 -16.03 5.93
C GLU A 309 10.90 -15.86 6.88
N TYR A 310 9.95 -14.98 6.53
CA TYR A 310 8.72 -14.79 7.30
C TYR A 310 7.96 -16.12 7.48
N HIS A 311 7.72 -16.86 6.41
CA HIS A 311 7.00 -18.15 6.47
C HIS A 311 7.79 -19.24 7.18
N ALA A 312 9.11 -19.24 7.09
CA ALA A 312 9.95 -20.16 7.86
C ALA A 312 9.84 -19.92 9.37
N PHE A 313 9.72 -18.66 9.78
CA PHE A 313 9.51 -18.29 11.19
C PHE A 313 8.12 -18.74 11.70
N GLU A 314 7.05 -18.56 10.91
CA GLU A 314 5.70 -18.97 11.30
C GLU A 314 5.59 -20.50 11.51
N THR A 315 6.32 -21.29 10.72
CA THR A 315 6.27 -22.78 10.80
C THR A 315 7.14 -23.36 11.91
N HIS A 316 8.04 -22.58 12.52
CA HIS A 316 8.95 -23.00 13.58
C HIS A 316 8.96 -21.98 14.73
N PRO A 317 7.84 -21.83 15.48
CA PRO A 317 7.74 -20.87 16.57
C PRO A 317 8.60 -21.26 17.79
#